data_a0e3cdae90a98fa2117872e65ff53df7
#
_entry.id   a0e3cdae90a98fa2117872e65ff53df7
#
_cell.length_a   1.000
_cell.length_b   1.000
_cell.length_c   1.000
_cell.angle_alpha   90.00
_cell.angle_beta   90.00
_cell.angle_gamma   90.00
#
_symmetry.space_group_name_H-M   'P 1'
#
loop_
_entity.id
_entity.type
_entity.pdbx_description
1 polymer ?
#
loop_
_entity_poly.entity_id
_entity_poly.type
_entity_poly.pdbx_seq_one_letter_code
_entity_poly.pdbx_strand_id
1 'polypeptide(L)'
;MSDIRQLEEKAGEIRKLVITSVSRAGSGHPGGALSCADLLAALYFEVMNIRPEEPLWEERDRFVLSKGHSCPALYAALALRGYFPVKEMDTLRSLGSILQGHPCAEKTPGVDVSTGSLGQGLSIANGIALGARLDKKEFYTYCLMGDGETEEGQVWEAAMTASHYRLDHVIAFVDYNHLQIDGSIEEVIGNRNLAAKFQAFGWRTITVDGHSMEAVLGGIQEAKRSRGTPVCIILNTIKGKGVSFMENQAAWHGCAPTPEQAARALSE
;
A
#
# COMPACT_ATOMS: atom_id res chain seq x y z
N MET A 1 15.26 0.75 -16.80
CA MET A 1 13.93 1.27 -16.41
C MET A 1 12.91 0.50 -17.20
N SER A 2 11.98 -0.14 -16.51
CA SER A 2 10.83 -0.77 -17.17
C SER A 2 10.05 0.28 -17.97
N ASP A 3 9.42 -0.14 -19.04
CA ASP A 3 8.52 0.72 -19.80
C ASP A 3 7.36 1.16 -18.87
N ILE A 4 7.14 2.47 -18.71
CA ILE A 4 6.04 3.02 -17.90
C ILE A 4 4.71 2.36 -18.28
N ARG A 5 4.48 2.14 -19.56
CA ARG A 5 3.29 1.48 -20.07
C ARG A 5 3.12 0.06 -19.52
N GLN A 6 4.20 -0.71 -19.39
CA GLN A 6 4.14 -2.06 -18.79
C GLN A 6 3.75 -2.01 -17.32
N LEU A 7 4.20 -1.00 -16.58
CA LEU A 7 3.82 -0.81 -15.18
C LEU A 7 2.36 -0.39 -15.03
N GLU A 8 1.85 0.46 -15.92
CA GLU A 8 0.44 0.84 -15.99
C GLU A 8 -0.44 -0.38 -16.33
N GLU A 9 -0.01 -1.23 -17.25
CA GLU A 9 -0.67 -2.51 -17.54
C GLU A 9 -0.71 -3.41 -16.30
N LYS A 10 0.40 -3.49 -15.52
CA LYS A 10 0.43 -4.24 -14.25
C LYS A 10 -0.53 -3.66 -13.20
N ALA A 11 -0.63 -2.35 -13.09
CA ALA A 11 -1.61 -1.71 -12.22
C ALA A 11 -3.06 -2.06 -12.64
N GLY A 12 -3.34 -2.12 -13.94
CA GLY A 12 -4.60 -2.59 -14.50
C GLY A 12 -4.89 -4.05 -14.16
N GLU A 13 -3.90 -4.94 -14.30
CA GLU A 13 -4.03 -6.36 -13.90
C GLU A 13 -4.32 -6.51 -12.41
N ILE A 14 -3.64 -5.73 -11.54
CA ILE A 14 -3.90 -5.71 -10.09
C ILE A 14 -5.35 -5.32 -9.83
N ARG A 15 -5.87 -4.25 -10.44
CA ARG A 15 -7.27 -3.80 -10.29
C ARG A 15 -8.26 -4.87 -10.70
N LYS A 16 -8.04 -5.55 -11.83
CA LYS A 16 -8.92 -6.64 -12.29
C LYS A 16 -8.96 -7.80 -11.30
N LEU A 17 -7.82 -8.19 -10.74
CA LEU A 17 -7.74 -9.24 -9.72
C LEU A 17 -8.41 -8.82 -8.41
N VAL A 18 -8.30 -7.55 -7.99
CA VAL A 18 -9.02 -7.01 -6.83
C VAL A 18 -10.52 -7.16 -7.02
N ILE A 19 -11.07 -6.68 -8.15
CA ILE A 19 -12.51 -6.75 -8.44
C ILE A 19 -13.00 -8.20 -8.45
N THR A 20 -12.29 -9.07 -9.17
CA THR A 20 -12.67 -10.47 -9.32
C THR A 20 -12.64 -11.21 -7.98
N SER A 21 -11.56 -11.07 -7.21
CA SER A 21 -11.39 -11.79 -5.94
C SER A 21 -12.36 -11.29 -4.87
N VAL A 22 -12.56 -9.97 -4.74
CA VAL A 22 -13.48 -9.38 -3.75
C VAL A 22 -14.93 -9.72 -4.09
N SER A 23 -15.33 -9.66 -5.37
CA SER A 23 -16.66 -10.09 -5.80
C SER A 23 -16.92 -11.56 -5.49
N ARG A 24 -15.97 -12.45 -5.83
CA ARG A 24 -16.09 -13.89 -5.56
C ARG A 24 -16.17 -14.21 -4.07
N ALA A 25 -15.39 -13.51 -3.26
CA ALA A 25 -15.43 -13.66 -1.81
C ALA A 25 -16.72 -13.11 -1.17
N GLY A 26 -17.49 -12.27 -1.87
CA GLY A 26 -18.65 -11.58 -1.32
C GLY A 26 -18.32 -10.65 -0.15
N SER A 27 -17.03 -10.36 0.06
CA SER A 27 -16.51 -9.61 1.20
C SER A 27 -15.12 -9.05 0.87
N GLY A 28 -14.83 -7.81 1.30
CA GLY A 28 -13.52 -7.19 1.13
C GLY A 28 -13.61 -5.68 0.95
N HIS A 29 -12.46 -5.05 0.71
CA HIS A 29 -12.33 -3.60 0.65
C HIS A 29 -11.80 -3.15 -0.72
N PRO A 30 -12.66 -3.03 -1.74
CA PRO A 30 -12.19 -2.71 -3.09
C PRO A 30 -11.69 -1.27 -3.22
N GLY A 31 -12.35 -0.28 -2.60
CA GLY A 31 -12.06 1.13 -2.82
C GLY A 31 -10.61 1.51 -2.55
N GLY A 32 -10.10 1.21 -1.36
CA GLY A 32 -8.71 1.48 -0.98
C GLY A 32 -7.69 0.53 -1.61
N ALA A 33 -8.12 -0.65 -2.10
CA ALA A 33 -7.26 -1.54 -2.86
C ALA A 33 -7.04 -1.03 -4.29
N LEU A 34 -8.08 -0.49 -4.92
CA LEU A 34 -8.00 0.07 -6.27
C LEU A 34 -7.17 1.35 -6.33
N SER A 35 -7.23 2.21 -5.28
CA SER A 35 -6.48 3.48 -5.24
C SER A 35 -4.96 3.27 -5.20
N CYS A 36 -4.47 2.21 -4.58
CA CYS A 36 -3.02 1.99 -4.40
C CYS A 36 -2.39 1.03 -5.43
N ALA A 37 -3.13 0.61 -6.46
CA ALA A 37 -2.64 -0.35 -7.44
C ALA A 37 -1.41 0.16 -8.22
N ASP A 38 -1.35 1.45 -8.56
CA ASP A 38 -0.21 2.05 -9.27
C ASP A 38 1.05 2.02 -8.43
N LEU A 39 0.96 2.39 -7.14
CA LEU A 39 2.10 2.29 -6.22
C LEU A 39 2.59 0.84 -6.10
N LEU A 40 1.69 -0.13 -5.94
CA LEU A 40 2.08 -1.53 -5.83
C LEU A 40 2.72 -2.05 -7.11
N ALA A 41 2.22 -1.64 -8.27
CA ALA A 41 2.87 -1.95 -9.54
C ALA A 41 4.29 -1.36 -9.60
N ALA A 42 4.47 -0.08 -9.25
CA ALA A 42 5.77 0.57 -9.20
C ALA A 42 6.74 -0.15 -8.25
N LEU A 43 6.30 -0.47 -7.02
CA LEU A 43 7.14 -1.11 -6.00
C LEU A 43 7.54 -2.53 -6.41
N TYR A 44 6.60 -3.39 -6.73
CA TYR A 44 6.86 -4.82 -6.95
C TYR A 44 7.47 -5.14 -8.31
N PHE A 45 7.30 -4.29 -9.33
CA PHE A 45 7.77 -4.59 -10.69
C PHE A 45 8.96 -3.73 -11.13
N GLU A 46 9.30 -2.64 -10.41
CA GLU A 46 10.46 -1.80 -10.78
C GLU A 46 11.37 -1.47 -9.59
N VAL A 47 10.82 -1.14 -8.41
CA VAL A 47 11.57 -0.42 -7.37
C VAL A 47 12.21 -1.34 -6.35
N MET A 48 11.47 -2.35 -5.86
CA MET A 48 11.91 -3.21 -4.75
C MET A 48 12.93 -4.25 -5.21
N ASN A 49 13.99 -4.38 -4.43
CA ASN A 49 14.93 -5.48 -4.57
C ASN A 49 14.36 -6.72 -3.90
N ILE A 50 13.71 -7.58 -4.66
CA ILE A 50 13.01 -8.78 -4.19
C ILE A 50 13.26 -9.97 -5.08
N ARG A 51 13.15 -11.19 -4.51
CA ARG A 51 13.26 -12.47 -5.20
C ARG A 51 12.07 -13.34 -4.82
N PRO A 52 11.04 -13.46 -5.66
CA PRO A 52 9.85 -14.25 -5.34
C PRO A 52 10.15 -15.72 -5.05
N GLU A 53 11.17 -16.28 -5.73
CA GLU A 53 11.66 -17.65 -5.53
C GLU A 53 12.38 -17.85 -4.18
N GLU A 54 12.83 -16.77 -3.55
CA GLU A 54 13.45 -16.75 -2.23
C GLU A 54 12.73 -15.76 -1.30
N PRO A 55 11.47 -15.99 -0.92
CA PRO A 55 10.63 -14.99 -0.22
C PRO A 55 11.18 -14.58 1.16
N LEU A 56 12.09 -15.36 1.72
CA LEU A 56 12.77 -15.08 2.98
C LEU A 56 14.19 -14.53 2.81
N TRP A 57 14.60 -14.20 1.58
CA TRP A 57 15.92 -13.62 1.34
C TRP A 57 16.16 -12.39 2.23
N GLU A 58 17.24 -12.43 2.99
CA GLU A 58 17.47 -11.45 4.07
C GLU A 58 17.77 -10.04 3.57
N GLU A 59 18.41 -9.88 2.42
CA GLU A 59 18.78 -8.59 1.84
C GLU A 59 17.66 -7.94 1.00
N ARG A 60 16.46 -8.57 0.94
CA ARG A 60 15.33 -8.00 0.22
C ARG A 60 14.83 -6.72 0.87
N ASP A 61 14.25 -5.83 0.09
CA ASP A 61 13.43 -4.72 0.59
C ASP A 61 12.19 -5.27 1.32
N ARG A 62 11.63 -4.48 2.22
CA ARG A 62 10.43 -4.84 3.01
C ARG A 62 9.28 -3.91 2.67
N PHE A 63 8.08 -4.48 2.63
CA PHE A 63 6.85 -3.73 2.42
C PHE A 63 5.83 -3.99 3.53
N VAL A 64 5.40 -2.91 4.20
CA VAL A 64 4.37 -2.92 5.24
C VAL A 64 3.11 -2.27 4.70
N LEU A 65 2.08 -3.06 4.42
CA LEU A 65 0.75 -2.55 4.09
C LEU A 65 0.04 -2.18 5.40
N SER A 66 0.25 -0.96 5.91
CA SER A 66 -0.33 -0.50 7.18
C SER A 66 -1.86 -0.46 7.11
N LYS A 67 -2.44 0.07 6.02
CA LYS A 67 -3.87 -0.07 5.71
C LYS A 67 -4.22 -1.49 5.27
N GLY A 68 -4.10 -2.44 6.19
CA GLY A 68 -4.16 -3.88 5.92
C GLY A 68 -5.44 -4.35 5.24
N HIS A 69 -6.54 -3.60 5.36
CA HIS A 69 -7.79 -3.87 4.67
C HIS A 69 -7.66 -3.83 3.13
N SER A 70 -6.65 -3.13 2.59
CA SER A 70 -6.35 -3.09 1.15
C SER A 70 -5.54 -4.30 0.65
N CYS A 71 -5.45 -5.37 1.44
CA CYS A 71 -4.72 -6.60 1.11
C CYS A 71 -5.07 -7.24 -0.24
N PRO A 72 -6.29 -7.13 -0.82
CA PRO A 72 -6.53 -7.69 -2.15
C PRO A 72 -5.58 -7.15 -3.21
N ALA A 73 -5.17 -5.88 -3.14
CA ALA A 73 -4.20 -5.31 -4.07
C ALA A 73 -2.77 -5.84 -3.83
N LEU A 74 -2.36 -5.98 -2.56
CA LEU A 74 -1.09 -6.59 -2.20
C LEU A 74 -1.02 -8.04 -2.68
N TYR A 75 -2.05 -8.83 -2.44
CA TYR A 75 -2.11 -10.22 -2.88
C TYR A 75 -2.05 -10.33 -4.41
N ALA A 76 -2.75 -9.46 -5.13
CA ALA A 76 -2.68 -9.39 -6.58
C ALA A 76 -1.26 -9.08 -7.08
N ALA A 77 -0.58 -8.10 -6.47
CA ALA A 77 0.81 -7.77 -6.81
C ALA A 77 1.76 -8.95 -6.52
N LEU A 78 1.63 -9.62 -5.37
CA LEU A 78 2.43 -10.78 -5.00
C LEU A 78 2.20 -11.96 -5.96
N ALA A 79 0.94 -12.26 -6.29
CA ALA A 79 0.59 -13.32 -7.23
C ALA A 79 1.17 -13.06 -8.63
N LEU A 80 0.98 -11.85 -9.16
CA LEU A 80 1.52 -11.45 -10.47
C LEU A 80 3.05 -11.41 -10.47
N ARG A 81 3.68 -11.16 -9.32
CA ARG A 81 5.14 -11.19 -9.18
C ARG A 81 5.69 -12.60 -9.04
N GLY A 82 4.84 -13.59 -8.78
CA GLY A 82 5.21 -15.01 -8.76
C GLY A 82 5.47 -15.61 -7.37
N TYR A 83 5.05 -14.94 -6.28
CA TYR A 83 5.16 -15.51 -4.92
C TYR A 83 4.23 -16.71 -4.71
N PHE A 84 3.11 -16.74 -5.39
CA PHE A 84 2.16 -17.86 -5.42
C PHE A 84 1.31 -17.80 -6.71
N PRO A 85 0.65 -18.90 -7.09
CA PRO A 85 -0.15 -18.93 -8.31
C PRO A 85 -1.30 -17.91 -8.29
N VAL A 86 -1.52 -17.20 -9.40
CA VAL A 86 -2.62 -16.21 -9.53
C VAL A 86 -3.99 -16.82 -9.19
N LYS A 87 -4.17 -18.12 -9.44
CA LYS A 87 -5.40 -18.86 -9.11
C LYS A 87 -5.76 -18.80 -7.62
N GLU A 88 -4.79 -18.62 -6.72
CA GLU A 88 -5.06 -18.47 -5.29
C GLU A 88 -5.94 -17.25 -4.98
N MET A 89 -5.95 -16.22 -5.84
CA MET A 89 -6.83 -15.07 -5.71
C MET A 89 -8.32 -15.46 -5.66
N ASP A 90 -8.67 -16.61 -6.22
CA ASP A 90 -10.02 -17.16 -6.19
C ASP A 90 -10.48 -17.62 -4.80
N THR A 91 -9.52 -17.80 -3.89
CA THR A 91 -9.75 -18.31 -2.53
C THR A 91 -9.74 -17.22 -1.46
N LEU A 92 -9.70 -15.93 -1.85
CA LEU A 92 -9.67 -14.81 -0.92
C LEU A 92 -10.72 -14.97 0.19
N ARG A 93 -10.29 -14.87 1.47
CA ARG A 93 -11.14 -14.99 2.68
C ARG A 93 -11.85 -16.34 2.86
N SER A 94 -11.59 -17.35 2.02
CA SER A 94 -12.11 -18.69 2.21
C SER A 94 -11.43 -19.38 3.40
N LEU A 95 -12.15 -20.27 4.07
CA LEU A 95 -11.58 -21.07 5.17
C LEU A 95 -10.41 -21.92 4.65
N GLY A 96 -9.25 -21.84 5.30
CA GLY A 96 -8.04 -22.55 4.90
C GLY A 96 -7.20 -21.86 3.81
N SER A 97 -7.69 -20.77 3.19
CA SER A 97 -6.92 -19.99 2.21
C SER A 97 -5.67 -19.37 2.83
N ILE A 98 -4.61 -19.26 2.05
CA ILE A 98 -3.44 -18.44 2.38
C ILE A 98 -3.74 -16.93 2.32
N LEU A 99 -4.83 -16.52 1.65
CA LEU A 99 -5.24 -15.13 1.45
C LEU A 99 -6.31 -14.73 2.46
N GLN A 100 -5.83 -14.30 3.62
CA GLN A 100 -6.67 -13.87 4.74
C GLN A 100 -7.31 -12.50 4.47
N GLY A 101 -8.31 -12.12 5.27
CA GLY A 101 -9.01 -10.83 5.15
C GLY A 101 -8.13 -9.59 5.42
N HIS A 102 -6.97 -9.79 6.05
CA HIS A 102 -5.88 -8.86 6.25
C HIS A 102 -4.54 -9.61 6.07
N PRO A 103 -3.43 -8.92 5.75
CA PRO A 103 -2.14 -9.58 5.54
C PRO A 103 -1.73 -10.43 6.75
N CYS A 104 -1.31 -11.67 6.48
CA CYS A 104 -0.81 -12.59 7.48
C CYS A 104 0.54 -13.17 7.03
N ALA A 105 1.61 -12.74 7.67
CA ALA A 105 2.98 -13.13 7.30
C ALA A 105 3.25 -14.63 7.45
N GLU A 106 2.53 -15.30 8.38
CA GLU A 106 2.68 -16.74 8.61
C GLU A 106 2.03 -17.59 7.50
N LYS A 107 1.08 -17.02 6.75
CA LYS A 107 0.27 -17.76 5.78
C LYS A 107 0.55 -17.41 4.32
N THR A 108 0.81 -16.12 4.06
CA THR A 108 0.90 -15.61 2.69
C THR A 108 2.36 -15.38 2.29
N PRO A 109 2.92 -16.15 1.36
CA PRO A 109 4.28 -15.91 0.85
C PRO A 109 4.44 -14.49 0.34
N GLY A 110 5.55 -13.83 0.71
CA GLY A 110 5.86 -12.46 0.30
C GLY A 110 5.22 -11.37 1.16
N VAL A 111 4.37 -11.71 2.14
CA VAL A 111 3.90 -10.76 3.16
C VAL A 111 4.93 -10.66 4.27
N ASP A 112 5.52 -9.47 4.46
CA ASP A 112 6.56 -9.25 5.47
C ASP A 112 5.99 -9.14 6.89
N VAL A 113 4.78 -8.58 7.04
CA VAL A 113 4.17 -8.27 8.34
C VAL A 113 2.66 -8.50 8.30
N SER A 114 2.15 -9.13 9.36
CA SER A 114 0.70 -9.19 9.60
C SER A 114 0.20 -7.82 10.04
N THR A 115 -0.82 -7.29 9.35
CA THR A 115 -1.40 -5.96 9.61
C THR A 115 -2.93 -6.01 9.64
N GLY A 116 -3.57 -4.89 9.99
CA GLY A 116 -5.03 -4.77 10.09
C GLY A 116 -5.46 -3.82 11.21
N SER A 117 -4.66 -3.72 12.29
CA SER A 117 -4.82 -2.66 13.28
C SER A 117 -4.20 -1.38 12.73
N LEU A 118 -5.05 -0.41 12.37
CA LEU A 118 -4.60 0.84 11.75
C LEU A 118 -3.66 1.62 12.67
N GLY A 119 -2.76 2.38 12.07
CA GLY A 119 -1.75 3.18 12.76
C GLY A 119 -0.51 2.42 13.22
N GLN A 120 -0.53 1.07 13.25
CA GLN A 120 0.59 0.27 13.77
C GLN A 120 1.73 0.06 12.77
N GLY A 121 1.43 0.08 11.47
CA GLY A 121 2.38 -0.31 10.43
C GLY A 121 3.63 0.55 10.37
N LEU A 122 3.54 1.86 10.62
CA LEU A 122 4.71 2.74 10.60
C LEU A 122 5.67 2.43 11.76
N SER A 123 5.14 2.09 12.94
CA SER A 123 5.97 1.64 14.09
C SER A 123 6.71 0.34 13.77
N ILE A 124 6.03 -0.59 13.11
CA ILE A 124 6.63 -1.87 12.68
C ILE A 124 7.72 -1.61 11.63
N ALA A 125 7.47 -0.74 10.66
CA ALA A 125 8.46 -0.33 9.65
C ALA A 125 9.72 0.28 10.29
N ASN A 126 9.55 1.11 11.33
CA ASN A 126 10.66 1.65 12.11
C ASN A 126 11.47 0.54 12.79
N GLY A 127 10.78 -0.44 13.39
CA GLY A 127 11.43 -1.59 14.03
C GLY A 127 12.26 -2.41 13.04
N ILE A 128 11.73 -2.66 11.84
CA ILE A 128 12.44 -3.35 10.75
C ILE A 128 13.70 -2.56 10.35
N ALA A 129 13.58 -1.25 10.14
CA ALA A 129 14.70 -0.41 9.74
C ALA A 129 15.78 -0.30 10.83
N LEU A 130 15.38 -0.26 12.11
CA LEU A 130 16.31 -0.31 13.25
C LEU A 130 17.05 -1.66 13.32
N GLY A 131 16.33 -2.77 13.13
CA GLY A 131 16.91 -4.10 13.03
C GLY A 131 17.91 -4.21 11.88
N ALA A 132 17.54 -3.73 10.69
CA ALA A 132 18.44 -3.68 9.54
C ALA A 132 19.74 -2.94 9.86
N ARG A 133 19.63 -1.77 10.51
CA ARG A 133 20.81 -0.99 10.93
C ARG A 133 21.71 -1.73 11.93
N LEU A 134 21.13 -2.45 12.89
CA LEU A 134 21.87 -3.28 13.82
C LEU A 134 22.61 -4.42 13.11
N ASP A 135 21.97 -5.03 12.12
CA ASP A 135 22.53 -6.10 11.30
C ASP A 135 23.42 -5.58 10.15
N LYS A 136 23.62 -4.26 10.05
CA LYS A 136 24.41 -3.59 8.97
C LYS A 136 23.88 -3.92 7.56
N LYS A 137 22.56 -4.02 7.41
CA LYS A 137 21.86 -4.24 6.16
C LYS A 137 21.37 -2.91 5.56
N GLU A 138 21.34 -2.83 4.23
CA GLU A 138 21.10 -1.59 3.47
C GLU A 138 19.74 -1.59 2.72
N PHE A 139 18.85 -2.53 3.02
CA PHE A 139 17.56 -2.59 2.35
C PHE A 139 16.63 -1.45 2.80
N TYR A 140 15.70 -1.09 1.93
CA TYR A 140 14.64 -0.14 2.23
C TYR A 140 13.43 -0.81 2.87
N THR A 141 12.75 -0.07 3.75
CA THR A 141 11.46 -0.45 4.31
C THR A 141 10.40 0.55 3.82
N TYR A 142 9.46 0.06 3.04
CA TYR A 142 8.34 0.82 2.52
C TYR A 142 7.10 0.60 3.38
N CYS A 143 6.36 1.66 3.74
CA CYS A 143 5.15 1.57 4.54
C CYS A 143 4.01 2.34 3.87
N LEU A 144 2.91 1.68 3.51
CA LEU A 144 1.74 2.32 2.94
C LEU A 144 0.63 2.46 3.97
N MET A 145 0.28 3.70 4.28
CA MET A 145 -0.82 4.11 5.14
C MET A 145 -1.99 4.67 4.33
N GLY A 146 -3.20 4.65 4.88
CA GLY A 146 -4.33 5.45 4.41
C GLY A 146 -4.32 6.85 5.03
N ASP A 147 -5.01 7.79 4.39
CA ASP A 147 -5.17 9.15 4.90
C ASP A 147 -5.97 9.18 6.21
N GLY A 148 -7.12 8.52 6.29
CA GLY A 148 -7.87 8.36 7.53
C GLY A 148 -7.08 7.60 8.60
N GLU A 149 -6.22 6.66 8.23
CA GLU A 149 -5.33 5.97 9.16
C GLU A 149 -4.37 6.94 9.87
N THR A 150 -3.97 8.04 9.22
CA THR A 150 -3.09 9.03 9.83
C THR A 150 -3.76 9.86 10.95
N GLU A 151 -5.02 9.61 11.22
CA GLU A 151 -5.74 10.18 12.38
C GLU A 151 -5.41 9.44 13.68
N GLU A 152 -4.85 8.20 13.57
CA GLU A 152 -4.37 7.45 14.72
C GLU A 152 -3.12 8.09 15.35
N GLY A 153 -3.14 8.30 16.69
CA GLY A 153 -2.02 8.89 17.42
C GLY A 153 -0.70 8.12 17.25
N GLN A 154 -0.79 6.81 17.13
CA GLN A 154 0.37 5.92 16.93
C GLN A 154 1.20 6.27 15.69
N VAL A 155 0.59 6.79 14.61
CA VAL A 155 1.31 7.25 13.40
C VAL A 155 2.29 8.37 13.77
N TRP A 156 1.86 9.32 14.61
CA TRP A 156 2.67 10.47 15.01
C TRP A 156 3.76 10.11 16.01
N GLU A 157 3.50 9.16 16.92
CA GLU A 157 4.52 8.57 17.79
C GLU A 157 5.60 7.87 16.97
N ALA A 158 5.21 7.10 15.96
CA ALA A 158 6.14 6.47 15.03
C ALA A 158 6.90 7.49 14.19
N ALA A 159 6.25 8.59 13.77
CA ALA A 159 6.90 9.65 13.01
C ALA A 159 8.00 10.33 13.83
N MET A 160 7.76 10.63 15.12
CA MET A 160 8.80 11.16 16.02
C MET A 160 9.98 10.18 16.14
N THR A 161 9.69 8.90 16.32
CA THR A 161 10.70 7.85 16.46
C THR A 161 11.60 7.76 15.22
N ALA A 162 11.01 7.70 14.02
CA ALA A 162 11.76 7.61 12.77
C ALA A 162 12.67 8.83 12.55
N SER A 163 12.17 10.01 12.85
CA SER A 163 12.96 11.26 12.77
C SER A 163 14.10 11.28 13.77
N HIS A 164 13.83 10.92 15.04
CA HIS A 164 14.84 10.87 16.10
C HIS A 164 16.01 9.94 15.72
N TYR A 165 15.71 8.74 15.23
CA TYR A 165 16.71 7.77 14.83
C TYR A 165 17.23 7.98 13.40
N ARG A 166 16.78 9.00 12.69
CA ARG A 166 17.22 9.35 11.31
C ARG A 166 17.10 8.12 10.38
N LEU A 167 15.91 7.52 10.33
CA LEU A 167 15.66 6.29 9.55
C LEU A 167 15.43 6.63 8.07
N ASP A 168 16.48 7.00 7.36
CA ASP A 168 16.45 7.41 5.95
C ASP A 168 16.19 6.28 4.95
N HIS A 169 16.24 5.02 5.40
CA HIS A 169 15.79 3.85 4.65
C HIS A 169 14.31 3.50 4.90
N VAL A 170 13.58 4.31 5.69
CA VAL A 170 12.12 4.24 5.78
C VAL A 170 11.52 5.23 4.79
N ILE A 171 10.75 4.72 3.83
CA ILE A 171 9.95 5.52 2.90
C ILE A 171 8.49 5.20 3.18
N ALA A 172 7.78 6.14 3.79
CA ALA A 172 6.35 6.04 4.03
C ALA A 172 5.56 6.62 2.85
N PHE A 173 4.41 6.03 2.59
CA PHE A 173 3.43 6.54 1.63
C PHE A 173 2.12 6.78 2.35
N VAL A 174 1.40 7.81 1.96
CA VAL A 174 0.01 8.03 2.32
C VAL A 174 -0.84 7.97 1.06
N ASP A 175 -1.75 6.99 0.98
CA ASP A 175 -2.80 6.93 -0.02
C ASP A 175 -3.85 7.99 0.33
N TYR A 176 -3.65 9.20 -0.23
CA TYR A 176 -4.44 10.39 0.08
C TYR A 176 -5.62 10.46 -0.89
N ASN A 177 -6.64 9.64 -0.62
CA ASN A 177 -7.83 9.52 -1.45
C ASN A 177 -9.04 10.30 -0.92
N HIS A 178 -8.87 11.05 0.18
CA HIS A 178 -9.83 11.94 0.83
C HIS A 178 -11.07 11.29 1.44
N LEU A 179 -11.16 9.94 1.46
CA LEU A 179 -12.33 9.23 1.93
C LEU A 179 -11.99 8.13 2.93
N GLN A 180 -12.73 8.07 4.01
CA GLN A 180 -12.74 6.96 4.95
C GLN A 180 -14.14 6.32 5.04
N ILE A 181 -14.39 5.46 6.03
CA ILE A 181 -15.64 4.66 6.16
C ILE A 181 -16.88 5.56 6.17
N ASP A 182 -16.85 6.61 6.99
CA ASP A 182 -18.01 7.43 7.32
C ASP A 182 -18.18 8.68 6.45
N GLY A 183 -17.27 8.92 5.51
CA GLY A 183 -17.34 10.09 4.63
C GLY A 183 -15.98 10.64 4.23
N SER A 184 -15.92 11.94 3.95
CA SER A 184 -14.66 12.60 3.67
C SER A 184 -13.83 12.74 4.96
N ILE A 185 -12.49 12.65 4.84
CA ILE A 185 -11.59 12.87 5.98
C ILE A 185 -11.78 14.26 6.59
N GLU A 186 -12.23 15.25 5.80
CA GLU A 186 -12.46 16.62 6.28
C GLU A 186 -13.71 16.71 7.18
N GLU A 187 -14.76 15.94 6.87
CA GLU A 187 -15.98 15.91 7.67
C GLU A 187 -15.83 15.08 8.94
N VAL A 188 -15.02 14.02 8.91
CA VAL A 188 -14.85 13.12 10.07
C VAL A 188 -13.94 13.75 11.13
N ILE A 189 -12.70 14.13 10.83
CA ILE A 189 -11.76 14.76 11.79
C ILE A 189 -11.06 16.00 11.22
N GLY A 190 -11.04 16.19 9.91
CA GLY A 190 -10.39 17.32 9.26
C GLY A 190 -8.86 17.23 9.24
N ASN A 191 -8.34 16.07 8.91
CA ASN A 191 -6.91 15.79 8.87
C ASN A 191 -6.22 16.49 7.67
N ARG A 192 -6.14 17.81 7.73
CA ARG A 192 -5.64 18.66 6.65
C ARG A 192 -4.11 18.76 6.66
N ASN A 193 -3.55 19.05 5.48
CA ASN A 193 -2.14 19.37 5.27
C ASN A 193 -1.17 18.35 5.88
N LEU A 194 -1.30 17.09 5.46
CA LEU A 194 -0.44 16.00 5.93
C LEU A 194 1.05 16.29 5.69
N ALA A 195 1.39 16.95 4.57
CA ALA A 195 2.78 17.33 4.29
C ALA A 195 3.37 18.19 5.42
N ALA A 196 2.68 19.25 5.83
CA ALA A 196 3.14 20.11 6.90
C ALA A 196 3.22 19.38 8.26
N LYS A 197 2.29 18.45 8.52
CA LYS A 197 2.33 17.62 9.74
C LYS A 197 3.58 16.75 9.77
N PHE A 198 3.84 15.96 8.74
CA PHE A 198 5.06 15.14 8.67
C PHE A 198 6.34 15.98 8.72
N GLN A 199 6.36 17.16 8.08
CA GLN A 199 7.48 18.10 8.17
C GLN A 199 7.71 18.59 9.59
N ALA A 200 6.65 18.91 10.35
CA ALA A 200 6.74 19.30 11.75
C ALA A 200 7.32 18.21 12.64
N PHE A 201 7.13 16.93 12.27
CA PHE A 201 7.76 15.78 12.90
C PHE A 201 9.16 15.44 12.36
N GLY A 202 9.77 16.33 11.54
CA GLY A 202 11.14 16.19 11.06
C GLY A 202 11.31 15.28 9.83
N TRP A 203 10.23 15.00 9.10
CA TRP A 203 10.29 14.24 7.86
C TRP A 203 10.44 15.16 6.64
N ARG A 204 11.11 14.66 5.62
CA ARG A 204 10.99 15.21 4.28
C ARG A 204 9.69 14.71 3.65
N THR A 205 8.98 15.58 2.93
CA THR A 205 7.73 15.22 2.26
C THR A 205 7.81 15.49 0.76
N ILE A 206 7.20 14.61 -0.01
CA ILE A 206 7.05 14.71 -1.47
C ILE A 206 5.57 14.47 -1.75
N THR A 207 4.95 15.32 -2.56
CA THR A 207 3.54 15.15 -2.96
C THR A 207 3.49 14.93 -4.47
N VAL A 208 2.81 13.86 -4.89
CA VAL A 208 2.72 13.48 -6.30
C VAL A 208 1.28 13.07 -6.66
N ASP A 209 0.96 13.07 -7.95
CA ASP A 209 -0.19 12.34 -8.47
C ASP A 209 0.08 10.84 -8.34
N GLY A 210 -0.71 10.16 -7.48
CA GLY A 210 -0.56 8.74 -7.20
C GLY A 210 -0.99 7.81 -8.35
N HIS A 211 -1.59 8.37 -9.42
CA HIS A 211 -1.97 7.66 -10.62
C HIS A 211 -1.07 7.96 -11.83
N SER A 212 -0.10 8.86 -11.69
CA SER A 212 0.96 9.03 -12.66
C SER A 212 2.15 8.14 -12.32
N MET A 213 2.36 7.08 -13.09
CA MET A 213 3.46 6.14 -12.87
C MET A 213 4.82 6.85 -12.87
N GLU A 214 5.00 7.82 -13.78
CA GLU A 214 6.22 8.63 -13.85
C GLU A 214 6.43 9.46 -12.57
N ALA A 215 5.37 10.09 -12.05
CA ALA A 215 5.44 10.90 -10.83
C ALA A 215 5.72 10.03 -9.59
N VAL A 216 5.10 8.85 -9.50
CA VAL A 216 5.34 7.88 -8.42
C VAL A 216 6.79 7.41 -8.42
N LEU A 217 7.31 6.97 -9.57
CA LEU A 217 8.72 6.53 -9.70
C LEU A 217 9.70 7.67 -9.41
N GLY A 218 9.43 8.87 -9.93
CA GLY A 218 10.24 10.06 -9.67
C GLY A 218 10.29 10.41 -8.19
N GLY A 219 9.14 10.39 -7.50
CA GLY A 219 9.05 10.63 -6.06
C GLY A 219 9.83 9.60 -5.25
N ILE A 220 9.77 8.32 -5.61
CA ILE A 220 10.53 7.26 -4.92
C ILE A 220 12.04 7.44 -5.15
N GLN A 221 12.44 7.75 -6.38
CA GLN A 221 13.87 8.01 -6.68
C GLN A 221 14.39 9.22 -5.91
N GLU A 222 13.59 10.27 -5.79
CA GLU A 222 13.93 11.45 -4.98
C GLU A 222 14.01 11.10 -3.48
N ALA A 223 13.08 10.29 -2.98
CA ALA A 223 13.10 9.82 -1.59
C ALA A 223 14.37 9.01 -1.28
N LYS A 224 14.79 8.12 -2.17
CA LYS A 224 16.04 7.32 -2.03
C LYS A 224 17.32 8.16 -1.99
N ARG A 225 17.26 9.44 -2.38
CA ARG A 225 18.40 10.38 -2.25
C ARG A 225 18.48 11.06 -0.89
N SER A 226 17.45 10.95 -0.06
CA SER A 226 17.46 11.50 1.30
C SER A 226 18.56 10.83 2.12
N ARG A 227 19.22 11.61 2.98
CA ARG A 227 20.21 11.09 3.92
C ARG A 227 19.93 11.63 5.31
N GLY A 228 19.90 10.74 6.28
CA GLY A 228 19.67 11.08 7.68
C GLY A 228 18.27 11.61 7.98
N THR A 229 17.30 11.46 7.06
CA THR A 229 15.93 11.97 7.23
C THR A 229 14.95 11.02 6.55
N PRO A 230 13.95 10.48 7.28
CA PRO A 230 12.90 9.66 6.69
C PRO A 230 12.03 10.48 5.72
N VAL A 231 11.43 9.82 4.73
CA VAL A 231 10.63 10.48 3.70
C VAL A 231 9.21 9.95 3.70
N CYS A 232 8.24 10.87 3.66
CA CYS A 232 6.83 10.56 3.44
C CYS A 232 6.39 11.08 2.06
N ILE A 233 5.95 10.16 1.20
CA ILE A 233 5.38 10.48 -0.11
C ILE A 233 3.85 10.48 0.02
N ILE A 234 3.24 11.64 -0.23
CA ILE A 234 1.79 11.80 -0.23
C ILE A 234 1.30 11.60 -1.67
N LEU A 235 0.55 10.54 -1.87
CA LEU A 235 -0.01 10.15 -3.14
C LEU A 235 -1.43 10.70 -3.24
N ASN A 236 -1.65 11.73 -4.06
CA ASN A 236 -3.00 12.17 -4.39
C ASN A 236 -3.65 11.08 -5.26
N THR A 237 -4.65 10.42 -4.74
CA THR A 237 -5.30 9.27 -5.39
C THR A 237 -6.82 9.42 -5.43
N ILE A 238 -7.45 8.51 -6.14
CA ILE A 238 -8.91 8.40 -6.23
C ILE A 238 -9.31 7.05 -5.63
N LYS A 239 -10.12 7.07 -4.56
CA LYS A 239 -10.72 5.85 -4.01
C LYS A 239 -11.57 5.17 -5.08
N GLY A 240 -11.37 3.87 -5.32
CA GLY A 240 -12.11 3.13 -6.34
C GLY A 240 -11.59 3.33 -7.77
N LYS A 241 -10.36 3.82 -7.94
CA LYS A 241 -9.73 4.14 -9.23
C LYS A 241 -9.87 3.05 -10.28
N GLY A 242 -10.34 3.45 -11.47
CA GLY A 242 -10.48 2.57 -12.65
C GLY A 242 -11.85 1.88 -12.73
N VAL A 243 -12.80 2.21 -11.84
CA VAL A 243 -14.18 1.73 -11.89
C VAL A 243 -15.12 2.92 -11.74
N SER A 244 -15.75 3.36 -12.81
CA SER A 244 -16.48 4.63 -12.88
C SER A 244 -17.52 4.83 -11.77
N PHE A 245 -18.25 3.80 -11.39
CA PHE A 245 -19.26 3.86 -10.33
C PHE A 245 -18.71 3.69 -8.91
N MET A 246 -17.40 3.40 -8.75
CA MET A 246 -16.73 3.28 -7.44
C MET A 246 -15.87 4.52 -7.15
N GLU A 247 -15.42 5.25 -8.16
CA GLU A 247 -14.55 6.41 -7.99
C GLU A 247 -15.20 7.47 -7.09
N ASN A 248 -14.44 7.92 -6.09
CA ASN A 248 -14.86 8.93 -5.11
C ASN A 248 -16.14 8.58 -4.31
N GLN A 249 -16.42 7.29 -4.11
CA GLN A 249 -17.57 6.83 -3.34
C GLN A 249 -17.16 6.13 -2.07
N ALA A 250 -17.45 6.71 -0.90
CA ALA A 250 -17.13 6.14 0.42
C ALA A 250 -17.79 4.77 0.64
N ALA A 251 -18.99 4.55 0.08
CA ALA A 251 -19.73 3.29 0.17
C ALA A 251 -18.92 2.05 -0.29
N TRP A 252 -17.95 2.23 -1.19
CA TRP A 252 -17.09 1.15 -1.67
C TRP A 252 -15.87 0.91 -0.76
N HIS A 253 -15.84 1.50 0.43
CA HIS A 253 -14.76 1.21 1.38
C HIS A 253 -14.70 -0.27 1.74
N GLY A 254 -15.80 -0.86 2.18
CA GLY A 254 -15.88 -2.25 2.64
C GLY A 254 -17.02 -3.06 2.03
N CYS A 255 -17.53 -2.67 0.88
CA CYS A 255 -18.62 -3.34 0.18
C CYS A 255 -18.07 -4.11 -1.04
N ALA A 256 -18.37 -5.42 -1.11
CA ALA A 256 -18.00 -6.22 -2.27
C ALA A 256 -18.98 -5.96 -3.43
N PRO A 257 -18.51 -5.85 -4.68
CA PRO A 257 -19.39 -5.75 -5.84
C PRO A 257 -20.13 -7.07 -6.09
N THR A 258 -21.39 -6.97 -6.55
CA THR A 258 -22.13 -8.15 -7.04
C THR A 258 -21.45 -8.70 -8.30
N PRO A 259 -21.77 -9.95 -8.72
CA PRO A 259 -21.22 -10.48 -9.98
C PRO A 259 -21.50 -9.59 -11.19
N GLU A 260 -22.68 -8.97 -11.27
CA GLU A 260 -23.08 -8.06 -12.35
C GLU A 260 -22.27 -6.76 -12.30
N GLN A 261 -22.07 -6.20 -11.10
CA GLN A 261 -21.24 -5.02 -10.90
C GLN A 261 -19.76 -5.31 -11.22
N ALA A 262 -19.27 -6.49 -10.84
CA ALA A 262 -17.90 -6.91 -11.16
C ALA A 262 -17.73 -7.08 -12.68
N ALA A 263 -18.69 -7.72 -13.38
CA ALA A 263 -18.65 -7.84 -14.84
C ALA A 263 -18.62 -6.47 -15.53
N ARG A 264 -19.41 -5.52 -15.04
CA ARG A 264 -19.40 -4.12 -15.53
C ARG A 264 -18.04 -3.47 -15.28
N ALA A 265 -17.49 -3.56 -14.07
CA ALA A 265 -16.20 -2.98 -13.72
C ALA A 265 -15.04 -3.53 -14.57
N LEU A 266 -15.09 -4.84 -14.90
CA LEU A 266 -14.07 -5.48 -15.73
C LEU A 266 -14.17 -5.12 -17.22
N SER A 267 -15.28 -4.52 -17.66
CA SER A 267 -15.47 -4.04 -19.03
C SER A 267 -15.01 -2.60 -19.27
N GLU A 268 -14.66 -1.89 -18.20
CA GLU A 268 -14.10 -0.54 -18.23
C GLU A 268 -12.57 -0.57 -18.37
#